data_e4a900daeafc0326eaa19f4910b64298
#
_entry.id   e4a900daeafc0326eaa19f4910b64298
#
_cell.length_a   1.000
_cell.length_b   1.000
_cell.length_c   1.000
_cell.angle_alpha   90.00
_cell.angle_beta   90.00
_cell.angle_gamma   90.00
#
_symmetry.space_group_name_H-M   'P 1'
#
loop_
_entity.id
_entity.type
_entity.pdbx_description
1 polymer ?
#
loop_
_entity_poly.entity_id
_entity_poly.type
_entity_poly.pdbx_seq_one_letter_code
_entity_poly.pdbx_strand_id
1 'polypeptide(L)'
;YLVHLLHDKGVEIIIGAYASEKAYRSTFREGNLYQASVDFLLDLARTYQVTPSYVGQGKEDAFSRMTRILEARYDFTEVEAKLSDQDREAVEIWTCNHQKEELEAVARSIRQRLYEGARYKDIRVLLGDVDAYQLQLKTIFDQYQIPFYLGKSESMAQHPLVQWVESLDRLRHYRFLTEDVVNLLKTGLYGTLTREDIDHFEQYVRFAEIKGLAAFSRDFTANHQDKFDLERLNQIRQQVIGPLQNLYKTKSQTSQGLLKKFAQFCQDAQLTQNMQQLASRGSEQEMERYDQVWKSFSHVLEQFAQVFDQIKVTLDDFLSILLSGILLASYRTVPATVDVVTVQSYDLIEPLSAPYVYAIGLTQERFPKIAKDQSLLTDEERQVLNQASDQQAHLQIASQDNLRKNRFVALSLFNAATEQLVLSSPILVNEVDDKMSPYLL
;
A
#
# COMPACT_ATOMS: atom_id res chain seq x y z
N TYR A 1 -13.15 -20.72 -7.35
CA TYR A 1 -13.13 -21.58 -6.14
C TYR A 1 -14.09 -21.09 -5.06
N LEU A 2 -13.99 -19.81 -4.61
CA LEU A 2 -14.85 -19.27 -3.54
C LEU A 2 -16.35 -19.33 -3.92
N VAL A 3 -16.70 -18.94 -5.15
CA VAL A 3 -18.09 -18.98 -5.64
C VAL A 3 -18.62 -20.41 -5.64
N HIS A 4 -17.85 -21.39 -6.10
CA HIS A 4 -18.24 -22.81 -6.05
C HIS A 4 -18.48 -23.28 -4.61
N LEU A 5 -17.54 -22.96 -3.70
CA LEU A 5 -17.66 -23.36 -2.30
C LEU A 5 -18.91 -22.79 -1.62
N LEU A 6 -19.24 -21.54 -1.90
CA LEU A 6 -20.43 -20.88 -1.35
C LEU A 6 -21.73 -21.46 -1.97
N HIS A 7 -21.72 -21.66 -3.28
CA HIS A 7 -22.85 -22.30 -3.99
C HIS A 7 -23.13 -23.71 -3.44
N ASP A 8 -22.10 -24.54 -3.28
CA ASP A 8 -22.23 -25.90 -2.73
C ASP A 8 -22.76 -25.92 -1.30
N LYS A 9 -22.58 -24.83 -0.56
CA LYS A 9 -23.16 -24.64 0.79
C LYS A 9 -24.58 -24.05 0.76
N GLY A 10 -25.17 -23.85 -0.42
CA GLY A 10 -26.53 -23.31 -0.57
C GLY A 10 -26.63 -21.80 -0.25
N VAL A 11 -25.55 -21.05 -0.32
CA VAL A 11 -25.56 -19.60 -0.10
C VAL A 11 -26.09 -18.92 -1.35
N GLU A 12 -27.03 -18.00 -1.20
CA GLU A 12 -27.49 -17.14 -2.29
C GLU A 12 -26.36 -16.16 -2.68
N ILE A 13 -25.99 -16.14 -3.97
CA ILE A 13 -24.89 -15.32 -4.48
C ILE A 13 -25.41 -14.41 -5.57
N ILE A 14 -25.24 -13.11 -5.39
CA ILE A 14 -25.54 -12.09 -6.39
C ILE A 14 -24.23 -11.51 -6.90
N ILE A 15 -23.97 -11.64 -8.20
CA ILE A 15 -22.76 -11.12 -8.85
C ILE A 15 -23.17 -10.06 -9.85
N GLY A 16 -22.72 -8.83 -9.64
CA GLY A 16 -22.90 -7.72 -10.56
C GLY A 16 -21.59 -7.36 -11.24
N ALA A 17 -21.66 -6.96 -12.51
CA ALA A 17 -20.54 -6.36 -13.20
C ALA A 17 -21.02 -5.14 -14.01
N TYR A 18 -20.09 -4.19 -14.16
CA TYR A 18 -20.36 -3.00 -14.96
C TYR A 18 -20.18 -3.30 -16.44
N ALA A 19 -21.24 -3.04 -17.22
CA ALA A 19 -21.21 -3.18 -18.69
C ALA A 19 -22.32 -2.33 -19.31
N SER A 20 -22.15 -1.89 -20.55
CA SER A 20 -23.25 -1.28 -21.32
C SER A 20 -24.22 -2.36 -21.82
N GLU A 21 -25.46 -1.97 -22.07
CA GLU A 21 -26.46 -2.89 -22.66
C GLU A 21 -26.01 -3.39 -24.04
N LYS A 22 -25.40 -2.52 -24.85
CA LYS A 22 -24.86 -2.86 -26.17
C LYS A 22 -23.73 -3.88 -26.05
N ALA A 23 -22.78 -3.69 -25.14
CA ALA A 23 -21.67 -4.60 -24.91
C ALA A 23 -22.13 -5.99 -24.49
N TYR A 24 -23.17 -6.07 -23.66
CA TYR A 24 -23.76 -7.35 -23.23
C TYR A 24 -24.46 -8.09 -24.37
N ARG A 25 -25.09 -7.37 -25.29
CA ARG A 25 -25.82 -7.96 -26.44
C ARG A 25 -24.93 -8.16 -27.68
N SER A 26 -23.74 -7.60 -27.73
CA SER A 26 -22.87 -7.68 -28.90
C SER A 26 -22.37 -9.09 -29.15
N THR A 27 -22.45 -9.53 -30.39
CA THR A 27 -21.85 -10.80 -30.85
C THR A 27 -20.38 -10.64 -31.22
N PHE A 28 -19.96 -9.43 -31.57
CA PHE A 28 -18.58 -9.10 -31.91
C PHE A 28 -17.87 -8.52 -30.69
N ARG A 29 -16.88 -9.25 -30.15
CA ARG A 29 -16.33 -8.95 -28.80
C ARG A 29 -14.93 -8.40 -28.79
N GLU A 30 -14.14 -8.52 -29.86
CA GLU A 30 -12.74 -8.09 -29.85
C GLU A 30 -12.53 -6.58 -29.63
N GLY A 31 -13.47 -5.74 -30.03
CA GLY A 31 -13.48 -4.29 -29.77
C GLY A 31 -14.16 -3.86 -28.48
N ASN A 32 -14.87 -4.78 -27.81
CA ASN A 32 -15.70 -4.45 -26.66
C ASN A 32 -14.87 -4.06 -25.44
N LEU A 33 -15.07 -2.83 -24.95
CA LEU A 33 -14.38 -2.29 -23.78
C LEU A 33 -14.71 -3.05 -22.48
N TYR A 34 -15.85 -3.71 -22.41
CA TYR A 34 -16.32 -4.48 -21.26
C TYR A 34 -16.08 -5.98 -21.40
N GLN A 35 -15.35 -6.41 -22.41
CA GLN A 35 -15.22 -7.83 -22.77
C GLN A 35 -14.89 -8.72 -21.57
N ALA A 36 -13.91 -8.34 -20.74
CA ALA A 36 -13.50 -9.14 -19.59
C ALA A 36 -14.64 -9.36 -18.59
N SER A 37 -15.42 -8.31 -18.30
CA SER A 37 -16.57 -8.39 -17.38
C SER A 37 -17.71 -9.20 -17.95
N VAL A 38 -18.01 -9.03 -19.23
CA VAL A 38 -19.08 -9.76 -19.91
C VAL A 38 -18.73 -11.24 -20.05
N ASP A 39 -17.52 -11.58 -20.46
CA ASP A 39 -17.07 -12.97 -20.59
C ASP A 39 -17.09 -13.68 -19.23
N PHE A 40 -16.60 -13.02 -18.18
CA PHE A 40 -16.66 -13.56 -16.82
C PHE A 40 -18.10 -13.87 -16.36
N LEU A 41 -19.04 -12.94 -16.57
CA LEU A 41 -20.45 -13.15 -16.22
C LEU A 41 -21.09 -14.29 -17.04
N LEU A 42 -20.79 -14.36 -18.32
CA LEU A 42 -21.34 -15.40 -19.18
C LEU A 42 -20.77 -16.78 -18.83
N ASP A 43 -19.52 -16.89 -18.46
CA ASP A 43 -18.92 -18.15 -18.00
C ASP A 43 -19.54 -18.63 -16.69
N LEU A 44 -19.74 -17.71 -15.73
CA LEU A 44 -20.48 -18.03 -14.51
C LEU A 44 -21.93 -18.44 -14.81
N ALA A 45 -22.61 -17.70 -15.69
CA ALA A 45 -23.99 -18.01 -16.10
C ALA A 45 -24.12 -19.41 -16.72
N ARG A 46 -23.17 -19.82 -17.57
CA ARG A 46 -23.10 -21.16 -18.13
C ARG A 46 -22.83 -22.22 -17.08
N THR A 47 -21.84 -21.95 -16.19
CA THR A 47 -21.44 -22.89 -15.13
C THR A 47 -22.59 -23.18 -14.17
N TYR A 48 -23.35 -22.17 -13.78
CA TYR A 48 -24.45 -22.29 -12.82
C TYR A 48 -25.84 -22.34 -13.46
N GLN A 49 -25.93 -22.39 -14.78
CA GLN A 49 -27.19 -22.41 -15.54
C GLN A 49 -28.16 -21.28 -15.18
N VAL A 50 -27.63 -20.09 -14.95
CA VAL A 50 -28.38 -18.87 -14.60
C VAL A 50 -28.48 -17.97 -15.83
N THR A 51 -29.59 -17.28 -16.01
CA THR A 51 -29.73 -16.26 -17.05
C THR A 51 -29.38 -14.92 -16.48
N PRO A 52 -28.29 -14.26 -16.93
CA PRO A 52 -27.95 -12.93 -16.46
C PRO A 52 -28.96 -11.91 -16.96
N SER A 53 -29.23 -10.90 -16.17
CA SER A 53 -30.12 -9.79 -16.52
C SER A 53 -29.36 -8.47 -16.52
N TYR A 54 -29.68 -7.59 -17.47
CA TYR A 54 -29.20 -6.22 -17.46
C TYR A 54 -30.12 -5.37 -16.56
N VAL A 55 -29.54 -4.79 -15.53
CA VAL A 55 -30.26 -3.97 -14.55
C VAL A 55 -29.69 -2.54 -14.64
N GLY A 56 -30.16 -1.74 -15.55
CA GLY A 56 -29.67 -0.39 -15.67
C GLY A 56 -30.66 0.49 -16.45
N GLN A 57 -30.96 1.64 -15.89
CA GLN A 57 -31.48 2.76 -16.64
C GLN A 57 -30.30 3.72 -16.80
N GLY A 58 -29.73 3.77 -18.00
CA GLY A 58 -28.62 4.66 -18.30
C GLY A 58 -29.01 6.11 -18.01
N LYS A 59 -28.22 6.78 -17.19
CA LYS A 59 -28.38 8.23 -16.98
C LYS A 59 -27.87 8.94 -18.23
N GLU A 60 -28.66 9.83 -18.78
CA GLU A 60 -28.27 10.66 -19.91
C GLU A 60 -27.50 11.90 -19.43
N ASP A 61 -26.23 11.72 -19.11
CA ASP A 61 -25.29 12.78 -18.72
C ASP A 61 -24.10 12.89 -19.69
N ALA A 62 -23.23 13.87 -19.45
CA ALA A 62 -22.02 14.08 -20.25
C ALA A 62 -21.15 12.84 -20.35
N PHE A 63 -20.95 12.15 -19.21
CA PHE A 63 -20.06 11.00 -19.11
C PHE A 63 -20.61 9.78 -19.82
N SER A 64 -21.93 9.53 -19.74
CA SER A 64 -22.57 8.45 -20.46
C SER A 64 -22.53 8.68 -21.99
N ARG A 65 -22.65 9.94 -22.45
CA ARG A 65 -22.48 10.27 -23.88
C ARG A 65 -21.05 10.09 -24.34
N MET A 66 -20.06 10.52 -23.55
CA MET A 66 -18.64 10.30 -23.85
C MET A 66 -18.30 8.81 -23.93
N THR A 67 -18.82 8.00 -23.01
CA THR A 67 -18.64 6.55 -23.03
C THR A 67 -19.19 5.93 -24.29
N ARG A 68 -20.39 6.31 -24.72
CA ARG A 68 -20.98 5.80 -25.98
C ARG A 68 -20.15 6.19 -27.22
N ILE A 69 -19.56 7.38 -27.21
CA ILE A 69 -18.65 7.80 -28.28
C ILE A 69 -17.39 6.93 -28.29
N LEU A 70 -16.80 6.67 -27.13
CA LEU A 70 -15.66 5.77 -26.97
C LEU A 70 -15.98 4.34 -27.41
N GLU A 71 -17.09 3.78 -26.94
CA GLU A 71 -17.55 2.43 -27.35
C GLU A 71 -17.72 2.34 -28.86
N ALA A 72 -18.42 3.30 -29.49
CA ALA A 72 -18.63 3.31 -30.92
C ALA A 72 -17.30 3.38 -31.70
N ARG A 73 -16.33 4.14 -31.20
CA ARG A 73 -15.00 4.27 -31.82
C ARG A 73 -14.22 2.95 -31.76
N TYR A 74 -14.28 2.23 -30.64
CA TYR A 74 -13.62 0.93 -30.50
C TYR A 74 -14.33 -0.20 -31.21
N ASP A 75 -15.66 -0.15 -31.31
CA ASP A 75 -16.47 -1.11 -32.04
C ASP A 75 -16.53 -0.85 -33.55
N PHE A 76 -15.88 0.24 -34.02
CA PHE A 76 -15.93 0.69 -35.43
C PHE A 76 -17.36 0.91 -35.92
N THR A 77 -18.25 1.38 -35.05
CA THR A 77 -19.64 1.69 -35.39
C THR A 77 -19.86 3.19 -35.51
N GLU A 78 -20.96 3.60 -36.16
CA GLU A 78 -21.31 5.02 -36.23
C GLU A 78 -21.55 5.61 -34.83
N VAL A 79 -21.08 6.84 -34.61
CA VAL A 79 -21.26 7.56 -33.37
C VAL A 79 -22.61 8.27 -33.40
N GLU A 80 -23.60 7.73 -32.69
CA GLU A 80 -24.93 8.35 -32.57
C GLU A 80 -24.98 9.49 -31.54
N ALA A 81 -24.09 9.44 -30.52
CA ALA A 81 -24.06 10.43 -29.46
C ALA A 81 -23.30 11.69 -29.89
N LYS A 82 -23.86 12.86 -29.57
CA LYS A 82 -23.19 14.17 -29.74
C LYS A 82 -23.03 14.83 -28.39
N LEU A 83 -21.86 15.42 -28.16
CA LEU A 83 -21.62 16.25 -26.97
C LEU A 83 -22.21 17.64 -27.16
N SER A 84 -22.93 18.12 -26.17
CA SER A 84 -23.39 19.51 -26.06
C SER A 84 -22.24 20.39 -25.52
N ASP A 85 -22.42 21.72 -25.59
CA ASP A 85 -21.44 22.64 -25.00
C ASP A 85 -21.38 22.48 -23.46
N GLN A 86 -22.50 22.20 -22.82
CA GLN A 86 -22.52 21.87 -21.38
C GLN A 86 -21.76 20.60 -21.04
N ASP A 87 -21.80 19.58 -21.90
CA ASP A 87 -21.04 18.35 -21.70
C ASP A 87 -19.52 18.60 -21.75
N ARG A 88 -19.12 19.57 -22.57
CA ARG A 88 -17.70 19.96 -22.69
C ARG A 88 -17.20 20.70 -21.45
N GLU A 89 -18.08 21.40 -20.72
CA GLU A 89 -17.73 22.04 -19.45
C GLU A 89 -17.55 21.04 -18.31
N ALA A 90 -18.14 19.84 -18.44
CA ALA A 90 -18.00 18.77 -17.44
C ALA A 90 -16.63 18.10 -17.45
N VAL A 91 -15.82 18.29 -18.51
CA VAL A 91 -14.48 17.68 -18.64
C VAL A 91 -13.46 18.72 -19.01
N GLU A 92 -12.43 18.82 -18.20
CA GLU A 92 -11.28 19.68 -18.43
C GLU A 92 -10.02 18.87 -18.67
N ILE A 93 -9.17 19.31 -19.58
CA ILE A 93 -7.85 18.72 -19.83
C ILE A 93 -6.80 19.77 -19.49
N TRP A 94 -5.93 19.43 -18.53
CA TRP A 94 -4.85 20.31 -18.10
C TRP A 94 -3.50 19.77 -18.55
N THR A 95 -2.60 20.69 -18.91
CA THR A 95 -1.19 20.40 -19.16
C THR A 95 -0.36 21.25 -18.21
N CYS A 96 0.48 20.63 -17.40
CA CYS A 96 1.34 21.28 -16.42
C CYS A 96 2.80 21.03 -16.76
N ASN A 97 3.71 21.91 -16.35
CA ASN A 97 5.13 21.71 -16.66
C ASN A 97 5.72 20.54 -15.86
N HIS A 98 5.33 20.38 -14.60
CA HIS A 98 5.82 19.33 -13.72
C HIS A 98 4.76 18.93 -12.67
N GLN A 99 5.00 17.82 -11.99
CA GLN A 99 4.11 17.22 -10.98
C GLN A 99 3.72 18.20 -9.86
N LYS A 100 4.64 19.04 -9.41
CA LYS A 100 4.36 20.02 -8.35
C LYS A 100 3.31 21.03 -8.77
N GLU A 101 3.47 21.61 -9.97
CA GLU A 101 2.52 22.56 -10.54
C GLU A 101 1.14 21.94 -10.72
N GLU A 102 1.10 20.69 -11.18
CA GLU A 102 -0.12 19.90 -11.32
C GLU A 102 -0.84 19.73 -9.98
N LEU A 103 -0.12 19.32 -8.93
CA LEU A 103 -0.68 19.17 -7.58
C LEU A 103 -1.16 20.51 -6.99
N GLU A 104 -0.43 21.61 -7.23
CA GLU A 104 -0.84 22.94 -6.79
C GLU A 104 -2.10 23.41 -7.53
N ALA A 105 -2.22 23.11 -8.82
CA ALA A 105 -3.43 23.40 -9.59
C ALA A 105 -4.64 22.63 -9.04
N VAL A 106 -4.46 21.34 -8.76
CA VAL A 106 -5.48 20.49 -8.13
C VAL A 106 -5.87 21.05 -6.76
N ALA A 107 -4.90 21.39 -5.91
CA ALA A 107 -5.16 21.91 -4.58
C ALA A 107 -5.94 23.25 -4.63
N ARG A 108 -5.59 24.14 -5.54
CA ARG A 108 -6.34 25.40 -5.76
C ARG A 108 -7.77 25.12 -6.23
N SER A 109 -7.95 24.21 -7.17
CA SER A 109 -9.28 23.84 -7.67
C SER A 109 -10.12 23.17 -6.58
N ILE A 110 -9.56 22.29 -5.76
CA ILE A 110 -10.25 21.72 -4.60
C ILE A 110 -10.73 22.83 -3.65
N ARG A 111 -9.85 23.78 -3.31
CA ARG A 111 -10.23 24.92 -2.44
C ARG A 111 -11.37 25.77 -3.05
N GLN A 112 -11.35 25.94 -4.38
CA GLN A 112 -12.43 26.63 -5.09
C GLN A 112 -13.75 25.87 -4.98
N ARG A 113 -13.74 24.54 -5.19
CA ARG A 113 -14.96 23.71 -5.05
C ARG A 113 -15.53 23.74 -3.64
N LEU A 114 -14.67 23.72 -2.63
CA LEU A 114 -15.11 23.86 -1.23
C LEU A 114 -15.77 25.20 -0.96
N TYR A 115 -15.24 26.28 -1.54
CA TYR A 115 -15.86 27.60 -1.46
C TYR A 115 -17.24 27.64 -2.14
N GLU A 116 -17.43 26.87 -3.21
CA GLU A 116 -18.70 26.69 -3.93
C GLU A 116 -19.68 25.75 -3.20
N GLY A 117 -19.28 25.14 -2.08
CA GLY A 117 -20.15 24.34 -1.22
C GLY A 117 -19.93 22.83 -1.30
N ALA A 118 -18.97 22.35 -2.07
CA ALA A 118 -18.58 20.94 -2.07
C ALA A 118 -17.95 20.54 -0.74
N ARG A 119 -17.93 19.24 -0.43
CA ARG A 119 -17.25 18.68 0.74
C ARG A 119 -16.03 17.90 0.30
N TYR A 120 -15.04 17.71 1.19
CA TYR A 120 -13.86 16.92 0.89
C TYR A 120 -14.20 15.49 0.41
N LYS A 121 -15.18 14.85 1.01
CA LYS A 121 -15.65 13.52 0.62
C LYS A 121 -16.24 13.41 -0.80
N ASP A 122 -16.65 14.55 -1.37
CA ASP A 122 -17.22 14.64 -2.72
C ASP A 122 -16.11 14.68 -3.79
N ILE A 123 -14.84 14.69 -3.36
CA ILE A 123 -13.67 14.88 -4.23
C ILE A 123 -12.79 13.65 -4.19
N ARG A 124 -12.42 13.16 -5.37
CA ARG A 124 -11.42 12.10 -5.54
C ARG A 124 -10.25 12.56 -6.41
N VAL A 125 -9.05 12.15 -6.03
CA VAL A 125 -7.83 12.35 -6.81
C VAL A 125 -7.30 10.97 -7.23
N LEU A 126 -7.16 10.77 -8.52
CA LEU A 126 -6.70 9.52 -9.11
C LEU A 126 -5.29 9.74 -9.68
N LEU A 127 -4.36 8.87 -9.29
CA LEU A 127 -2.96 8.98 -9.65
C LEU A 127 -2.55 7.87 -10.63
N GLY A 128 -1.83 8.24 -11.66
CA GLY A 128 -1.20 7.29 -12.57
C GLY A 128 -0.07 6.51 -11.89
N ASP A 129 0.70 7.18 -11.04
CA ASP A 129 1.77 6.59 -10.24
C ASP A 129 1.78 7.21 -8.84
N VAL A 130 1.24 6.48 -7.88
CA VAL A 130 1.13 6.95 -6.49
C VAL A 130 2.50 7.21 -5.88
N ASP A 131 3.50 6.38 -6.19
CA ASP A 131 4.84 6.50 -5.63
C ASP A 131 5.55 7.78 -6.09
N ALA A 132 5.36 8.15 -7.36
CA ALA A 132 5.94 9.37 -7.92
C ALA A 132 5.35 10.65 -7.31
N TYR A 133 4.12 10.59 -6.78
CA TYR A 133 3.40 11.76 -6.27
C TYR A 133 3.35 11.85 -4.74
N GLN A 134 3.47 10.74 -4.03
CA GLN A 134 3.17 10.62 -2.59
C GLN A 134 3.85 11.70 -1.73
N LEU A 135 5.14 11.97 -1.94
CA LEU A 135 5.91 12.91 -1.13
C LEU A 135 5.46 14.36 -1.37
N GLN A 136 5.32 14.73 -2.63
CA GLN A 136 4.89 16.08 -3.02
C GLN A 136 3.43 16.32 -2.67
N LEU A 137 2.56 15.31 -2.85
CA LEU A 137 1.15 15.35 -2.50
C LEU A 137 0.96 15.72 -1.03
N LYS A 138 1.64 15.02 -0.13
CA LYS A 138 1.54 15.30 1.31
C LYS A 138 1.93 16.75 1.60
N THR A 139 3.08 17.18 1.10
CA THR A 139 3.58 18.55 1.34
C THR A 139 2.62 19.63 0.84
N ILE A 140 2.07 19.45 -0.36
CA ILE A 140 1.19 20.44 -0.98
C ILE A 140 -0.20 20.44 -0.30
N PHE A 141 -0.78 19.26 -0.05
CA PHE A 141 -2.10 19.19 0.58
C PHE A 141 -2.07 19.70 2.02
N ASP A 142 -0.99 19.44 2.78
CA ASP A 142 -0.78 20.02 4.12
C ASP A 142 -0.67 21.56 4.03
N GLN A 143 0.06 22.10 3.06
CA GLN A 143 0.20 23.54 2.83
C GLN A 143 -1.15 24.21 2.52
N TYR A 144 -2.01 23.55 1.74
CA TYR A 144 -3.35 24.04 1.40
C TYR A 144 -4.40 23.62 2.43
N GLN A 145 -4.03 22.96 3.52
CA GLN A 145 -4.93 22.46 4.57
C GLN A 145 -6.06 21.58 4.02
N ILE A 146 -5.70 20.67 3.12
CA ILE A 146 -6.61 19.70 2.51
C ILE A 146 -6.40 18.35 3.21
N PRO A 147 -7.36 17.89 4.04
CA PRO A 147 -7.30 16.58 4.63
C PRO A 147 -7.52 15.53 3.53
N PHE A 148 -6.65 14.54 3.47
CA PHE A 148 -6.72 13.49 2.47
C PHE A 148 -6.44 12.11 3.05
N TYR A 149 -6.97 11.11 2.39
CA TYR A 149 -6.70 9.70 2.63
C TYR A 149 -6.04 9.09 1.41
N LEU A 150 -4.83 8.56 1.59
CA LEU A 150 -4.14 7.82 0.55
C LEU A 150 -4.50 6.35 0.66
N GLY A 151 -5.33 5.84 -0.24
CA GLY A 151 -5.80 4.46 -0.28
C GLY A 151 -4.71 3.43 -0.63
N LYS A 152 -3.48 3.64 -0.16
CA LYS A 152 -2.33 2.79 -0.41
C LYS A 152 -1.92 2.03 0.85
N SER A 153 -1.43 0.82 0.65
CA SER A 153 -0.74 0.08 1.69
C SER A 153 0.66 0.65 1.90
N GLU A 154 1.00 1.01 3.13
CA GLU A 154 2.33 1.49 3.51
C GLU A 154 3.21 0.31 3.92
N SER A 155 4.46 0.31 3.49
CA SER A 155 5.43 -0.71 3.91
C SER A 155 5.86 -0.49 5.36
N MET A 156 5.99 -1.56 6.12
CA MET A 156 6.55 -1.52 7.46
C MET A 156 8.06 -1.27 7.49
N ALA A 157 8.77 -1.42 6.37
CA ALA A 157 10.24 -1.45 6.31
C ALA A 157 10.93 -0.23 6.95
N GLN A 158 10.30 0.94 6.94
CA GLN A 158 10.86 2.16 7.54
C GLN A 158 10.37 2.44 8.97
N HIS A 159 9.52 1.57 9.53
CA HIS A 159 8.97 1.80 10.86
C HIS A 159 10.00 1.48 11.96
N PRO A 160 10.07 2.25 13.07
CA PRO A 160 11.00 2.00 14.18
C PRO A 160 10.96 0.57 14.74
N LEU A 161 9.80 -0.10 14.70
CA LEU A 161 9.66 -1.50 15.11
C LEU A 161 10.49 -2.46 14.24
N VAL A 162 10.59 -2.20 12.93
CA VAL A 162 11.43 -3.00 12.04
C VAL A 162 12.90 -2.79 12.35
N GLN A 163 13.33 -1.55 12.58
CA GLN A 163 14.70 -1.23 13.00
C GLN A 163 15.04 -1.87 14.35
N TRP A 164 14.05 -1.94 15.27
CA TRP A 164 14.20 -2.63 16.54
C TRP A 164 14.46 -4.12 16.37
N VAL A 165 13.67 -4.83 15.54
CA VAL A 165 13.89 -6.25 15.24
C VAL A 165 15.19 -6.47 14.48
N GLU A 166 15.50 -5.62 13.49
CA GLU A 166 16.76 -5.67 12.76
C GLU A 166 17.96 -5.53 13.70
N SER A 167 17.90 -4.60 14.66
CA SER A 167 18.96 -4.43 15.65
C SER A 167 19.14 -5.69 16.51
N LEU A 168 18.05 -6.38 16.87
CA LEU A 168 18.15 -7.66 17.61
C LEU A 168 18.82 -8.75 16.76
N ASP A 169 18.44 -8.90 15.49
CA ASP A 169 19.06 -9.85 14.58
C ASP A 169 20.56 -9.56 14.41
N ARG A 170 20.92 -8.30 14.18
CA ARG A 170 22.30 -7.84 14.04
C ARG A 170 23.14 -8.06 15.31
N LEU A 171 22.58 -7.76 16.50
CA LEU A 171 23.24 -8.01 17.79
C LEU A 171 23.67 -9.47 17.92
N ARG A 172 22.85 -10.39 17.47
CA ARG A 172 23.15 -11.81 17.48
C ARG A 172 24.18 -12.18 16.42
N HIS A 173 23.96 -11.75 15.18
CA HIS A 173 24.78 -12.09 14.03
C HIS A 173 26.21 -11.52 14.17
N TYR A 174 26.32 -10.26 14.57
CA TYR A 174 27.61 -9.55 14.71
C TYR A 174 28.17 -9.54 16.16
N ARG A 175 27.64 -10.42 17.02
CA ARG A 175 28.17 -10.65 18.37
C ARG A 175 28.26 -9.41 19.24
N PHE A 176 27.20 -8.59 19.30
CA PHE A 176 27.09 -7.39 20.12
C PHE A 176 28.13 -6.31 19.78
N LEU A 177 28.13 -5.85 18.54
CA LEU A 177 28.84 -4.63 18.20
C LEU A 177 28.23 -3.43 18.93
N THR A 178 29.06 -2.49 19.32
CA THR A 178 28.64 -1.25 20.01
C THR A 178 27.56 -0.51 19.24
N GLU A 179 27.71 -0.42 17.91
CA GLU A 179 26.79 0.26 17.03
C GLU A 179 25.39 -0.39 17.04
N ASP A 180 25.32 -1.71 17.05
CA ASP A 180 24.04 -2.42 17.03
C ASP A 180 23.28 -2.27 18.36
N VAL A 181 24.00 -2.22 19.52
CA VAL A 181 23.41 -1.91 20.82
C VAL A 181 22.86 -0.48 20.84
N VAL A 182 23.64 0.47 20.36
CA VAL A 182 23.22 1.88 20.30
C VAL A 182 22.05 2.08 19.35
N ASN A 183 22.06 1.44 18.18
CA ASN A 183 20.96 1.50 17.22
C ASN A 183 19.67 0.96 17.82
N LEU A 184 19.73 -0.16 18.56
CA LEU A 184 18.57 -0.69 19.28
C LEU A 184 17.96 0.36 20.23
N LEU A 185 18.79 1.05 21.02
CA LEU A 185 18.34 2.07 21.96
C LEU A 185 17.75 3.30 21.24
N LYS A 186 18.38 3.72 20.14
CA LYS A 186 17.95 4.88 19.32
C LYS A 186 16.60 4.68 18.62
N THR A 187 16.10 3.45 18.54
CA THR A 187 14.73 3.21 18.05
C THR A 187 13.66 3.85 18.94
N GLY A 188 13.99 4.17 20.20
CA GLY A 188 13.02 4.64 21.19
C GLY A 188 12.05 3.59 21.69
N LEU A 189 12.26 2.32 21.31
CA LEU A 189 11.37 1.18 21.62
C LEU A 189 11.94 0.24 22.69
N TYR A 190 13.04 0.63 23.36
CA TYR A 190 13.74 -0.23 24.31
C TYR A 190 13.93 0.44 25.67
N GLY A 191 13.30 -0.09 26.70
CA GLY A 191 13.44 0.38 28.08
C GLY A 191 12.85 1.77 28.35
N THR A 192 13.13 2.30 29.53
CA THR A 192 12.65 3.63 29.98
C THR A 192 13.77 4.68 29.96
N LEU A 193 14.65 4.59 28.96
CA LEU A 193 15.81 5.48 28.86
C LEU A 193 15.40 6.81 28.24
N THR A 194 15.93 7.92 28.80
CA THR A 194 15.81 9.21 28.17
C THR A 194 16.81 9.32 27.01
N ARG A 195 16.60 10.30 26.13
CA ARG A 195 17.55 10.57 25.03
C ARG A 195 18.96 10.92 25.58
N GLU A 196 18.99 11.62 26.67
CA GLU A 196 20.23 12.00 27.37
C GLU A 196 20.96 10.78 27.96
N ASP A 197 20.21 9.81 28.53
CA ASP A 197 20.80 8.55 28.99
C ASP A 197 21.42 7.75 27.82
N ILE A 198 20.76 7.72 26.68
CA ILE A 198 21.24 7.01 25.49
C ILE A 198 22.50 7.68 24.95
N ASP A 199 22.54 9.02 24.89
CA ASP A 199 23.68 9.77 24.40
C ASP A 199 24.89 9.59 25.35
N HIS A 200 24.68 9.63 26.66
CA HIS A 200 25.73 9.36 27.65
C HIS A 200 26.25 7.92 27.58
N PHE A 201 25.33 6.96 27.41
CA PHE A 201 25.72 5.57 27.25
C PHE A 201 26.52 5.35 25.96
N GLU A 202 26.11 5.94 24.84
CA GLU A 202 26.86 5.88 23.57
C GLU A 202 28.27 6.49 23.71
N GLN A 203 28.40 7.67 24.34
CA GLN A 203 29.67 8.31 24.56
C GLN A 203 30.61 7.41 25.39
N TYR A 204 30.08 6.81 26.44
CA TYR A 204 30.87 5.93 27.31
C TYR A 204 31.31 4.64 26.59
N VAL A 205 30.40 3.92 25.95
CA VAL A 205 30.72 2.63 25.31
C VAL A 205 31.70 2.82 24.14
N ARG A 206 31.66 3.96 23.46
CA ARG A 206 32.65 4.33 22.44
C ARG A 206 34.01 4.69 23.07
N PHE A 207 34.01 5.47 24.14
CA PHE A 207 35.23 5.82 24.86
C PHE A 207 35.95 4.59 25.43
N ALA A 208 35.20 3.70 26.08
CA ALA A 208 35.72 2.50 26.71
C ALA A 208 35.87 1.31 25.73
N GLU A 209 35.61 1.52 24.44
CA GLU A 209 35.69 0.51 23.37
C GLU A 209 34.96 -0.81 23.71
N ILE A 210 33.79 -0.73 24.34
CA ILE A 210 33.02 -1.85 24.81
C ILE A 210 32.50 -2.65 23.60
N LYS A 211 32.93 -3.89 23.43
CA LYS A 211 32.50 -4.79 22.35
C LYS A 211 32.23 -6.19 22.86
N GLY A 212 31.17 -6.79 22.38
CA GLY A 212 30.78 -8.16 22.72
C GLY A 212 30.00 -8.28 24.02
N LEU A 213 29.11 -9.26 24.08
CA LEU A 213 28.20 -9.48 25.23
C LEU A 213 28.95 -9.61 26.56
N ALA A 214 30.12 -10.24 26.57
CA ALA A 214 30.92 -10.41 27.78
C ALA A 214 31.42 -9.08 28.36
N ALA A 215 31.82 -8.12 27.51
CA ALA A 215 32.24 -6.78 27.93
C ALA A 215 31.04 -5.95 28.42
N PHE A 216 29.92 -5.98 27.70
CA PHE A 216 28.68 -5.34 28.14
C PHE A 216 28.10 -5.93 29.44
N SER A 217 28.43 -7.17 29.78
CA SER A 217 27.93 -7.83 30.99
C SER A 217 28.71 -7.50 32.24
N ARG A 218 29.89 -6.91 32.12
CA ARG A 218 30.75 -6.50 33.25
C ARG A 218 30.41 -5.08 33.64
N ASP A 219 30.71 -4.74 34.91
CA ASP A 219 30.55 -3.37 35.37
C ASP A 219 31.53 -2.44 34.63
N PHE A 220 31.01 -1.28 34.30
CA PHE A 220 31.78 -0.21 33.67
C PHE A 220 32.65 0.43 34.74
N THR A 221 33.96 0.40 34.55
CA THR A 221 34.96 0.88 35.53
C THR A 221 35.93 1.90 34.97
N ALA A 222 36.05 1.95 33.61
CA ALA A 222 36.96 2.90 32.97
C ALA A 222 36.40 4.31 33.11
N ASN A 223 37.16 5.18 33.83
CA ASN A 223 36.82 6.60 33.96
C ASN A 223 38.10 7.42 34.00
N HIS A 224 38.29 8.28 33.04
CA HIS A 224 39.45 9.15 32.97
C HIS A 224 39.05 10.57 33.45
N GLN A 225 39.68 11.04 34.50
CA GLN A 225 39.41 12.38 35.10
C GLN A 225 37.94 12.54 35.54
N ASP A 226 37.30 11.47 36.02
CA ASP A 226 35.91 11.46 36.50
C ASP A 226 34.90 12.10 35.55
N LYS A 227 35.14 11.87 34.24
CA LYS A 227 34.33 12.44 33.15
C LYS A 227 32.92 11.85 33.09
N PHE A 228 32.77 10.61 33.57
CA PHE A 228 31.53 9.85 33.42
C PHE A 228 30.91 9.48 34.77
N ASP A 229 29.59 9.56 34.88
CA ASP A 229 28.81 8.99 35.99
C ASP A 229 28.68 7.48 35.82
N LEU A 230 29.62 6.74 36.42
CA LEU A 230 29.69 5.28 36.32
C LEU A 230 28.51 4.60 37.03
N GLU A 231 27.97 5.19 38.10
CA GLU A 231 26.82 4.63 38.80
C GLU A 231 25.58 4.62 37.86
N ARG A 232 25.28 5.78 37.32
CA ARG A 232 24.18 5.91 36.34
C ARG A 232 24.40 5.03 35.12
N LEU A 233 25.58 5.00 34.53
CA LEU A 233 25.92 4.18 33.38
C LEU A 233 25.77 2.68 33.64
N ASN A 234 26.12 2.18 34.84
CA ASN A 234 25.93 0.80 35.23
C ASN A 234 24.47 0.46 35.45
N GLN A 235 23.66 1.39 35.96
CA GLN A 235 22.20 1.22 36.01
C GLN A 235 21.60 1.08 34.60
N ILE A 236 21.96 1.95 33.67
CA ILE A 236 21.55 1.89 32.26
C ILE A 236 21.99 0.55 31.65
N ARG A 237 23.24 0.17 31.82
CA ARG A 237 23.79 -1.10 31.35
C ARG A 237 22.96 -2.29 31.84
N GLN A 238 22.59 -2.36 33.10
CA GLN A 238 21.79 -3.45 33.66
C GLN A 238 20.39 -3.49 33.02
N GLN A 239 19.75 -2.32 32.83
CA GLN A 239 18.45 -2.23 32.17
C GLN A 239 18.52 -2.68 30.71
N VAL A 240 19.61 -2.38 30.01
CA VAL A 240 19.80 -2.71 28.60
C VAL A 240 20.18 -4.18 28.41
N ILE A 241 21.19 -4.62 29.13
CA ILE A 241 21.84 -5.91 28.88
C ILE A 241 21.13 -7.07 29.55
N GLY A 242 20.45 -6.85 30.68
CA GLY A 242 19.73 -7.90 31.41
C GLY A 242 18.71 -8.65 30.53
N PRO A 243 17.73 -7.97 29.94
CA PRO A 243 16.75 -8.60 29.04
C PRO A 243 17.39 -9.28 27.82
N LEU A 244 18.39 -8.63 27.21
CA LEU A 244 19.12 -9.19 26.05
C LEU A 244 19.85 -10.48 26.41
N GLN A 245 20.53 -10.54 27.56
CA GLN A 245 21.17 -11.76 28.02
C GLN A 245 20.19 -12.91 28.19
N ASN A 246 19.02 -12.64 28.74
CA ASN A 246 17.98 -13.66 28.96
C ASN A 246 17.46 -14.18 27.63
N LEU A 247 17.24 -13.32 26.64
CA LEU A 247 16.84 -13.72 25.29
C LEU A 247 17.92 -14.57 24.60
N TYR A 248 19.17 -14.11 24.59
CA TYR A 248 20.26 -14.76 23.84
C TYR A 248 20.82 -16.03 24.50
N LYS A 249 20.53 -16.30 25.77
CA LYS A 249 20.78 -17.59 26.42
C LYS A 249 19.78 -18.67 26.00
N THR A 250 18.77 -18.31 25.19
CA THR A 250 17.74 -19.24 24.74
C THR A 250 18.34 -20.30 23.80
N LYS A 251 18.15 -21.56 24.18
CA LYS A 251 18.51 -22.69 23.32
C LYS A 251 17.40 -22.96 22.30
N SER A 252 17.71 -23.74 21.26
CA SER A 252 16.70 -24.23 20.32
C SER A 252 15.56 -24.91 21.06
N GLN A 253 14.33 -24.54 20.74
CA GLN A 253 13.10 -25.05 21.34
C GLN A 253 11.95 -24.98 20.35
N THR A 254 10.78 -25.48 20.74
CA THR A 254 9.57 -25.38 19.91
C THR A 254 9.23 -23.92 19.63
N SER A 255 8.60 -23.67 18.49
CA SER A 255 8.15 -22.32 18.11
C SER A 255 7.33 -21.63 19.21
N GLN A 256 6.41 -22.33 19.84
CA GLN A 256 5.63 -21.82 20.97
C GLN A 256 6.49 -21.44 22.18
N GLY A 257 7.49 -22.29 22.51
CA GLY A 257 8.42 -21.98 23.60
C GLY A 257 9.26 -20.74 23.32
N LEU A 258 9.68 -20.58 22.06
CA LEU A 258 10.46 -19.43 21.62
C LEU A 258 9.63 -18.14 21.61
N LEU A 259 8.39 -18.21 21.12
CA LEU A 259 7.45 -17.07 21.15
C LEU A 259 7.13 -16.62 22.57
N LYS A 260 6.95 -17.55 23.53
CA LYS A 260 6.76 -17.18 24.95
C LYS A 260 7.96 -16.42 25.49
N LYS A 261 9.19 -16.85 25.18
CA LYS A 261 10.40 -16.16 25.61
C LYS A 261 10.58 -14.81 24.93
N PHE A 262 10.24 -14.73 23.67
CA PHE A 262 10.26 -13.47 22.92
C PHE A 262 9.20 -12.49 23.47
N ALA A 263 8.00 -12.97 23.77
CA ALA A 263 6.98 -12.15 24.43
C ALA A 263 7.41 -11.65 25.81
N GLN A 264 8.08 -12.49 26.62
CA GLN A 264 8.66 -12.06 27.89
C GLN A 264 9.73 -10.98 27.67
N PHE A 265 10.60 -11.17 26.69
CA PHE A 265 11.61 -10.17 26.33
C PHE A 265 10.95 -8.84 25.89
N CYS A 266 9.88 -8.87 25.08
CA CYS A 266 9.13 -7.68 24.70
C CYS A 266 8.56 -6.93 25.93
N GLN A 267 8.09 -7.68 26.94
CA GLN A 267 7.63 -7.10 28.21
C GLN A 267 8.79 -6.49 28.99
N ASP A 268 9.91 -7.21 29.16
CA ASP A 268 11.10 -6.75 29.89
C ASP A 268 11.71 -5.51 29.21
N ALA A 269 11.68 -5.46 27.87
CA ALA A 269 12.10 -4.30 27.05
C ALA A 269 11.04 -3.20 26.99
N GLN A 270 9.86 -3.38 27.58
CA GLN A 270 8.74 -2.43 27.59
C GLN A 270 8.27 -1.99 26.20
N LEU A 271 8.38 -2.88 25.21
CA LEU A 271 8.09 -2.59 23.80
C LEU A 271 6.70 -1.99 23.59
N THR A 272 5.65 -2.62 24.14
CA THR A 272 4.26 -2.17 23.96
C THR A 272 4.04 -0.77 24.56
N GLN A 273 4.61 -0.51 25.74
CA GLN A 273 4.48 0.78 26.41
C GLN A 273 5.18 1.88 25.62
N ASN A 274 6.36 1.60 25.10
CA ASN A 274 7.12 2.55 24.29
C ASN A 274 6.43 2.83 22.94
N MET A 275 5.84 1.81 22.31
CA MET A 275 5.01 1.98 21.12
C MET A 275 3.83 2.91 21.39
N GLN A 276 3.09 2.68 22.48
CA GLN A 276 1.97 3.55 22.87
C GLN A 276 2.40 4.97 23.20
N GLN A 277 3.57 5.14 23.84
CA GLN A 277 4.13 6.45 24.16
C GLN A 277 4.52 7.23 22.90
N LEU A 278 5.13 6.58 21.93
CA LEU A 278 5.44 7.20 20.64
C LEU A 278 4.15 7.58 19.90
N ALA A 279 3.17 6.70 19.88
CA ALA A 279 1.87 6.98 19.28
C ALA A 279 1.16 8.17 19.90
N SER A 280 1.15 8.28 21.24
CA SER A 280 0.48 9.36 21.97
C SER A 280 1.10 10.76 21.80
N ARG A 281 2.32 10.84 21.33
CA ARG A 281 3.01 12.11 21.03
C ARG A 281 2.67 12.66 19.64
N GLY A 282 2.04 11.84 18.81
CA GLY A 282 1.69 12.17 17.44
C GLY A 282 0.23 12.60 17.26
N SER A 283 -0.17 12.71 16.01
CA SER A 283 -1.55 12.95 15.61
C SER A 283 -2.42 11.68 15.75
N GLU A 284 -3.75 11.82 15.63
CA GLU A 284 -4.65 10.66 15.58
C GLU A 284 -4.27 9.67 14.44
N GLN A 285 -3.78 10.19 13.32
CA GLN A 285 -3.29 9.34 12.21
C GLN A 285 -2.05 8.55 12.59
N GLU A 286 -1.16 9.12 13.40
CA GLU A 286 0.01 8.39 13.90
C GLU A 286 -0.38 7.33 14.93
N MET A 287 -1.35 7.61 15.79
CA MET A 287 -1.89 6.58 16.70
C MET A 287 -2.48 5.40 15.92
N GLU A 288 -3.30 5.66 14.91
CA GLU A 288 -3.86 4.62 14.03
C GLU A 288 -2.73 3.85 13.30
N ARG A 289 -1.70 4.53 12.82
CA ARG A 289 -0.52 3.91 12.19
C ARG A 289 0.15 2.91 13.13
N TYR A 290 0.42 3.30 14.37
CA TYR A 290 1.05 2.41 15.36
C TYR A 290 0.16 1.20 15.68
N ASP A 291 -1.14 1.37 15.78
CA ASP A 291 -2.09 0.27 16.00
C ASP A 291 -2.09 -0.73 14.84
N GLN A 292 -2.11 -0.24 13.59
CA GLN A 292 -2.06 -1.09 12.41
C GLN A 292 -0.71 -1.80 12.26
N VAL A 293 0.40 -1.12 12.57
CA VAL A 293 1.73 -1.73 12.60
C VAL A 293 1.81 -2.83 13.65
N TRP A 294 1.24 -2.61 14.85
CA TRP A 294 1.20 -3.62 15.90
C TRP A 294 0.37 -4.83 15.51
N LYS A 295 -0.77 -4.62 14.87
CA LYS A 295 -1.60 -5.72 14.32
C LYS A 295 -0.84 -6.52 13.27
N SER A 296 -0.17 -5.86 12.34
CA SER A 296 0.62 -6.53 11.31
C SER A 296 1.79 -7.32 11.90
N PHE A 297 2.48 -6.75 12.89
CA PHE A 297 3.56 -7.44 13.62
C PHE A 297 3.05 -8.68 14.36
N SER A 298 1.93 -8.55 15.09
CA SER A 298 1.30 -9.67 15.79
C SER A 298 0.89 -10.78 14.81
N HIS A 299 0.35 -10.40 13.65
CA HIS A 299 -0.03 -11.35 12.60
C HIS A 299 1.16 -12.14 12.06
N VAL A 300 2.31 -11.51 11.85
CA VAL A 300 3.55 -12.21 11.45
C VAL A 300 3.99 -13.23 12.51
N LEU A 301 3.89 -12.89 13.80
CA LEU A 301 4.19 -13.81 14.89
C LEU A 301 3.19 -14.99 14.96
N GLU A 302 1.91 -14.73 14.71
CA GLU A 302 0.88 -15.78 14.63
C GLU A 302 1.12 -16.71 13.44
N GLN A 303 1.45 -16.16 12.26
CA GLN A 303 1.82 -16.97 11.10
C GLN A 303 3.04 -17.85 11.39
N PHE A 304 4.07 -17.29 12.04
CA PHE A 304 5.21 -18.07 12.47
C PHE A 304 4.81 -19.23 13.37
N ALA A 305 3.92 -18.98 14.36
CA ALA A 305 3.41 -20.02 15.24
C ALA A 305 2.69 -21.14 14.50
N GLN A 306 1.89 -20.79 13.49
CA GLN A 306 1.12 -21.76 12.70
C GLN A 306 2.00 -22.59 11.77
N VAL A 307 2.96 -21.94 11.09
CA VAL A 307 3.82 -22.62 10.11
C VAL A 307 4.83 -23.55 10.78
N PHE A 308 5.41 -23.12 11.88
CA PHE A 308 6.48 -23.87 12.55
C PHE A 308 6.01 -24.71 13.74
N ASP A 309 4.72 -24.67 14.11
CA ASP A 309 4.07 -25.34 15.25
C ASP A 309 5.04 -26.14 16.17
N GLN A 310 5.20 -27.45 15.99
CA GLN A 310 6.05 -28.31 16.82
C GLN A 310 7.52 -28.37 16.40
N ILE A 311 7.90 -27.63 15.39
CA ILE A 311 9.27 -27.62 14.87
C ILE A 311 10.19 -26.91 15.86
N LYS A 312 11.36 -27.47 16.12
CA LYS A 312 12.41 -26.81 16.90
C LYS A 312 13.13 -25.79 16.03
N VAL A 313 13.11 -24.54 16.49
CA VAL A 313 13.74 -23.40 15.79
C VAL A 313 14.81 -22.79 16.69
N THR A 314 15.88 -22.32 16.12
CA THR A 314 16.89 -21.52 16.84
C THR A 314 16.43 -20.07 16.98
N LEU A 315 17.01 -19.33 17.92
CA LEU A 315 16.72 -17.89 18.03
C LEU A 315 17.19 -17.14 16.78
N ASP A 316 18.30 -17.56 16.17
CA ASP A 316 18.86 -16.94 14.96
C ASP A 316 17.88 -17.08 13.78
N ASP A 317 17.40 -18.30 13.53
CA ASP A 317 16.41 -18.56 12.48
C ASP A 317 15.12 -17.79 12.75
N PHE A 318 14.66 -17.76 14.00
CA PHE A 318 13.46 -17.01 14.38
C PHE A 318 13.58 -15.51 14.08
N LEU A 319 14.67 -14.86 14.50
CA LEU A 319 14.87 -13.43 14.27
C LEU A 319 14.98 -13.10 12.78
N SER A 320 15.68 -13.92 12.00
CA SER A 320 15.81 -13.75 10.55
C SER A 320 14.48 -13.95 9.81
N ILE A 321 13.69 -14.95 10.20
CA ILE A 321 12.36 -15.20 9.64
C ILE A 321 11.41 -14.05 10.03
N LEU A 322 11.42 -13.62 11.31
CA LEU A 322 10.62 -12.50 11.78
C LEU A 322 10.95 -11.22 11.02
N LEU A 323 12.24 -10.89 10.88
CA LEU A 323 12.69 -9.72 10.15
C LEU A 323 12.24 -9.77 8.68
N SER A 324 12.41 -10.92 8.02
CA SER A 324 11.95 -11.09 6.64
C SER A 324 10.43 -10.93 6.51
N GLY A 325 9.67 -11.48 7.45
CA GLY A 325 8.21 -11.37 7.46
C GLY A 325 7.72 -9.93 7.64
N ILE A 326 8.32 -9.18 8.57
CA ILE A 326 7.91 -7.79 8.81
C ILE A 326 8.40 -6.81 7.74
N LEU A 327 9.53 -7.07 7.08
CA LEU A 327 10.00 -6.26 5.94
C LEU A 327 9.06 -6.36 4.74
N LEU A 328 8.42 -7.50 4.53
CA LEU A 328 7.43 -7.73 3.49
C LEU A 328 6.01 -7.30 3.92
N ALA A 329 5.80 -7.11 5.21
CA ALA A 329 4.50 -6.71 5.73
C ALA A 329 4.18 -5.26 5.37
N SER A 330 2.90 -5.02 5.20
CA SER A 330 2.35 -3.70 4.94
C SER A 330 1.11 -3.47 5.80
N TYR A 331 0.78 -2.22 6.03
CA TYR A 331 -0.40 -1.82 6.77
C TYR A 331 -1.17 -0.74 6.02
N ARG A 332 -2.45 -0.57 6.36
CA ARG A 332 -3.29 0.53 5.86
C ARG A 332 -3.87 1.27 7.04
N THR A 333 -3.80 2.58 6.99
CA THR A 333 -4.49 3.44 7.94
C THR A 333 -5.89 3.77 7.42
N VAL A 334 -6.84 3.95 8.32
CA VAL A 334 -8.18 4.44 7.99
C VAL A 334 -8.24 5.91 8.42
N PRO A 335 -8.83 6.82 7.62
CA PRO A 335 -8.90 8.22 8.03
C PRO A 335 -9.75 8.38 9.28
N ALA A 336 -9.29 9.19 10.22
CA ALA A 336 -9.99 9.50 11.46
C ALA A 336 -11.33 10.25 11.22
N THR A 337 -11.45 10.93 10.10
CA THR A 337 -12.66 11.65 9.68
C THR A 337 -13.18 11.10 8.36
N VAL A 338 -14.50 11.08 8.21
CA VAL A 338 -15.18 10.65 6.96
C VAL A 338 -15.10 11.73 5.87
N ASP A 339 -14.86 13.00 6.24
CA ASP A 339 -14.81 14.12 5.31
C ASP A 339 -13.36 14.45 4.92
N VAL A 340 -12.82 13.63 4.03
CA VAL A 340 -11.47 13.77 3.48
C VAL A 340 -11.48 13.55 1.97
N VAL A 341 -10.51 14.13 1.27
CA VAL A 341 -10.26 13.84 -0.15
C VAL A 341 -9.70 12.43 -0.27
N THR A 342 -10.33 11.59 -1.07
CA THR A 342 -9.78 10.25 -1.33
C THR A 342 -8.78 10.31 -2.48
N VAL A 343 -7.55 9.88 -2.21
CA VAL A 343 -6.47 9.77 -3.19
C VAL A 343 -6.14 8.30 -3.41
N GLN A 344 -6.19 7.84 -4.63
CA GLN A 344 -5.93 6.43 -4.95
C GLN A 344 -5.35 6.25 -6.35
N SER A 345 -4.82 5.04 -6.64
CA SER A 345 -4.46 4.67 -8.00
C SER A 345 -5.71 4.55 -8.87
N TYR A 346 -5.62 4.98 -10.12
CA TYR A 346 -6.70 4.78 -11.09
C TYR A 346 -7.01 3.29 -11.37
N ASP A 347 -6.10 2.37 -11.03
CA ASP A 347 -6.36 0.91 -11.11
C ASP A 347 -7.49 0.45 -10.17
N LEU A 348 -7.82 1.25 -9.15
CA LEU A 348 -8.87 0.99 -8.17
C LEU A 348 -10.12 1.83 -8.42
N ILE A 349 -10.26 2.39 -9.62
CA ILE A 349 -11.36 3.28 -9.94
C ILE A 349 -12.69 2.52 -10.05
N GLU A 350 -13.72 3.15 -9.53
CA GLU A 350 -15.11 2.70 -9.68
C GLU A 350 -15.89 3.74 -10.49
N PRO A 351 -16.77 3.33 -11.40
CA PRO A 351 -17.67 4.26 -12.08
C PRO A 351 -18.56 5.03 -11.10
N LEU A 352 -18.90 6.28 -11.45
CA LEU A 352 -19.76 7.17 -10.64
C LEU A 352 -19.29 7.34 -9.20
N SER A 353 -17.98 7.45 -9.02
CA SER A 353 -17.34 7.34 -7.71
C SER A 353 -17.46 8.61 -6.86
N ALA A 354 -17.53 9.78 -7.47
CA ALA A 354 -17.63 11.07 -6.78
C ALA A 354 -18.16 12.19 -7.71
N PRO A 355 -18.71 13.28 -7.17
CA PRO A 355 -19.05 14.46 -7.94
C PRO A 355 -17.86 15.04 -8.70
N TYR A 356 -16.74 15.23 -8.03
CA TYR A 356 -15.53 15.85 -8.59
C TYR A 356 -14.37 14.88 -8.60
N VAL A 357 -13.81 14.62 -9.78
CA VAL A 357 -12.69 13.71 -9.96
C VAL A 357 -11.53 14.41 -10.66
N TYR A 358 -10.36 14.37 -10.05
CA TYR A 358 -9.10 14.84 -10.61
C TYR A 358 -8.22 13.63 -10.92
N ALA A 359 -8.03 13.33 -12.19
CA ALA A 359 -7.12 12.29 -12.64
C ALA A 359 -5.83 12.93 -13.15
N ILE A 360 -4.74 12.71 -12.45
CA ILE A 360 -3.47 13.40 -12.68
C ILE A 360 -2.33 12.42 -12.95
N GLY A 361 -1.27 12.90 -13.59
CA GLY A 361 -0.15 12.07 -14.01
C GLY A 361 -0.50 11.16 -15.18
N LEU A 362 -1.41 11.58 -16.06
CA LEU A 362 -1.87 10.79 -17.20
C LEU A 362 -0.89 10.90 -18.37
N THR A 363 0.30 10.35 -18.18
CA THR A 363 1.38 10.34 -19.19
C THR A 363 1.42 9.00 -19.93
N GLN A 364 2.12 8.96 -21.05
CA GLN A 364 2.22 7.80 -21.93
C GLN A 364 2.79 6.56 -21.21
N GLU A 365 3.73 6.75 -20.29
CA GLU A 365 4.36 5.65 -19.56
C GLU A 365 3.56 5.21 -18.32
N ARG A 366 2.63 6.05 -17.84
CA ARG A 366 1.92 5.83 -16.57
C ARG A 366 0.42 5.63 -16.71
N PHE A 367 -0.14 5.97 -17.84
CA PHE A 367 -1.58 5.77 -18.09
C PHE A 367 -1.88 5.34 -19.52
N PRO A 368 -2.46 4.17 -19.70
CA PRO A 368 -2.57 3.09 -18.72
C PRO A 368 -1.19 2.47 -18.43
N LYS A 369 -0.98 2.00 -17.21
CA LYS A 369 0.28 1.39 -16.83
C LYS A 369 0.44 0.03 -17.51
N ILE A 370 1.45 -0.10 -18.35
CA ILE A 370 1.80 -1.39 -18.97
C ILE A 370 2.59 -2.18 -17.93
N ALA A 371 1.98 -3.24 -17.41
CA ALA A 371 2.70 -4.17 -16.54
C ALA A 371 3.77 -4.91 -17.39
N LYS A 372 5.04 -4.71 -17.05
CA LYS A 372 6.13 -5.50 -17.63
C LYS A 372 5.99 -6.94 -17.12
N ASP A 373 5.95 -7.90 -18.03
CA ASP A 373 5.96 -9.32 -17.64
C ASP A 373 7.33 -9.65 -17.00
N GLN A 374 7.32 -9.92 -15.71
CA GLN A 374 8.50 -10.33 -14.93
C GLN A 374 8.43 -11.82 -14.57
N SER A 375 7.55 -12.57 -15.19
CA SER A 375 7.36 -13.98 -14.89
C SER A 375 8.42 -14.87 -15.52
N LEU A 376 8.55 -16.09 -14.99
CA LEU A 376 9.46 -17.11 -15.50
C LEU A 376 9.04 -17.68 -16.88
N LEU A 377 7.77 -17.53 -17.26
CA LEU A 377 7.20 -18.03 -18.51
C LEU A 377 6.80 -16.86 -19.40
N THR A 378 7.20 -16.92 -20.66
CA THR A 378 6.71 -15.97 -21.68
C THR A 378 5.24 -16.21 -22.04
N ASP A 379 4.59 -15.23 -22.62
CA ASP A 379 3.19 -15.39 -23.09
C ASP A 379 3.01 -16.52 -24.12
N GLU A 380 4.03 -16.75 -24.97
CA GLU A 380 4.05 -17.84 -25.95
C GLU A 380 4.09 -19.21 -25.25
N GLU A 381 4.97 -19.37 -24.25
CA GLU A 381 5.05 -20.59 -23.46
C GLU A 381 3.75 -20.86 -22.70
N ARG A 382 3.12 -19.83 -22.14
CA ARG A 382 1.82 -19.94 -21.49
C ARG A 382 0.71 -20.34 -22.44
N GLN A 383 0.71 -19.83 -23.68
CA GLN A 383 -0.24 -20.24 -24.71
C GLN A 383 -0.08 -21.72 -25.06
N VAL A 384 1.16 -22.19 -25.23
CA VAL A 384 1.43 -23.60 -25.50
C VAL A 384 0.97 -24.49 -24.34
N LEU A 385 1.25 -24.08 -23.09
CA LEU A 385 0.80 -24.81 -21.91
C LEU A 385 -0.72 -24.83 -21.77
N ASN A 386 -1.39 -23.72 -22.05
CA ASN A 386 -2.86 -23.63 -22.04
C ASN A 386 -3.50 -24.52 -23.10
N GLN A 387 -2.87 -24.65 -24.28
CA GLN A 387 -3.34 -25.56 -25.34
C GLN A 387 -3.14 -27.03 -24.98
N ALA A 388 -2.09 -27.34 -24.21
CA ALA A 388 -1.78 -28.69 -23.79
C ALA A 388 -2.51 -29.13 -22.51
N SER A 389 -3.15 -28.21 -21.79
CA SER A 389 -3.84 -28.47 -20.53
C SER A 389 -5.30 -28.85 -20.75
N ASP A 390 -5.79 -29.82 -19.98
CA ASP A 390 -7.21 -30.27 -19.98
C ASP A 390 -8.15 -29.24 -19.33
N GLN A 391 -8.24 -28.02 -19.83
CA GLN A 391 -9.22 -26.97 -19.52
C GLN A 391 -9.46 -26.57 -18.03
N GLN A 392 -8.84 -27.24 -17.06
CA GLN A 392 -9.06 -26.96 -15.63
C GLN A 392 -8.14 -25.87 -15.04
N ALA A 393 -7.03 -25.56 -15.68
CA ALA A 393 -6.13 -24.50 -15.24
C ALA A 393 -5.62 -23.71 -16.46
N HIS A 394 -5.95 -22.42 -16.51
CA HIS A 394 -5.44 -21.51 -17.51
C HIS A 394 -4.42 -20.55 -16.90
N LEU A 395 -3.24 -20.47 -17.54
CA LEU A 395 -2.28 -19.42 -17.27
C LEU A 395 -2.72 -18.12 -17.95
N GLN A 396 -2.71 -17.03 -17.24
CA GLN A 396 -3.04 -15.73 -17.80
C GLN A 396 -1.98 -15.30 -18.85
N ILE A 397 -2.46 -14.76 -19.97
CA ILE A 397 -1.61 -14.20 -21.01
C ILE A 397 -1.50 -12.71 -20.76
N ALA A 398 -0.37 -12.27 -20.19
CA ALA A 398 -0.20 -10.94 -19.64
C ALA A 398 -0.43 -9.82 -20.67
N SER A 399 -0.01 -9.99 -21.93
CA SER A 399 -0.19 -8.97 -22.98
C SER A 399 -1.65 -8.72 -23.35
N GLN A 400 -2.45 -9.77 -23.47
CA GLN A 400 -3.88 -9.67 -23.81
C GLN A 400 -4.70 -9.13 -22.64
N ASP A 401 -4.43 -9.62 -21.43
CA ASP A 401 -5.13 -9.17 -20.23
C ASP A 401 -4.79 -7.72 -19.90
N ASN A 402 -3.56 -7.27 -20.10
CA ASN A 402 -3.18 -5.87 -19.95
C ASN A 402 -3.92 -4.95 -20.93
N LEU A 403 -4.05 -5.33 -22.18
CA LEU A 403 -4.76 -4.52 -23.17
C LEU A 403 -6.25 -4.38 -22.79
N ARG A 404 -6.89 -5.47 -22.40
CA ARG A 404 -8.31 -5.49 -21.97
C ARG A 404 -8.48 -4.66 -20.71
N LYS A 405 -7.61 -4.85 -19.72
CA LYS A 405 -7.60 -4.09 -18.46
C LYS A 405 -7.42 -2.60 -18.73
N ASN A 406 -6.47 -2.22 -19.56
CA ASN A 406 -6.17 -0.83 -19.89
C ASN A 406 -7.34 -0.10 -20.55
N ARG A 407 -8.03 -0.77 -21.46
CA ARG A 407 -9.25 -0.23 -22.09
C ARG A 407 -10.36 -0.02 -21.06
N PHE A 408 -10.57 -0.99 -20.17
CA PHE A 408 -11.57 -0.90 -19.11
C PHE A 408 -11.22 0.21 -18.09
N VAL A 409 -9.95 0.36 -17.73
CA VAL A 409 -9.48 1.42 -16.82
C VAL A 409 -9.72 2.80 -17.45
N ALA A 410 -9.39 2.99 -18.74
CA ALA A 410 -9.65 4.25 -19.42
C ALA A 410 -11.14 4.59 -19.45
N LEU A 411 -11.98 3.59 -19.78
CA LEU A 411 -13.43 3.74 -19.75
C LEU A 411 -13.96 4.09 -18.36
N SER A 412 -13.47 3.40 -17.32
CA SER A 412 -13.86 3.64 -15.94
C SER A 412 -13.46 5.05 -15.48
N LEU A 413 -12.32 5.55 -15.96
CA LEU A 413 -11.87 6.91 -15.70
C LEU A 413 -12.85 7.95 -16.26
N PHE A 414 -13.28 7.79 -17.51
CA PHE A 414 -14.23 8.70 -18.14
C PHE A 414 -15.63 8.66 -17.49
N ASN A 415 -15.94 7.62 -16.74
CA ASN A 415 -17.19 7.46 -15.99
C ASN A 415 -17.02 7.70 -14.47
N ALA A 416 -15.88 8.14 -14.02
CA ALA A 416 -15.59 8.26 -12.59
C ALA A 416 -16.37 9.39 -11.91
N ALA A 417 -16.57 10.50 -12.61
CA ALA A 417 -17.22 11.69 -12.08
C ALA A 417 -18.74 11.70 -12.36
N THR A 418 -19.48 12.42 -11.54
CA THR A 418 -20.90 12.71 -11.78
C THR A 418 -21.17 14.17 -12.12
N GLU A 419 -20.24 15.08 -11.84
CA GLU A 419 -20.38 16.52 -12.12
C GLU A 419 -19.22 17.04 -12.95
N GLN A 420 -17.97 16.82 -12.52
CA GLN A 420 -16.79 17.29 -13.25
C GLN A 420 -15.62 16.31 -13.17
N LEU A 421 -14.99 16.10 -14.31
CA LEU A 421 -13.77 15.32 -14.49
C LEU A 421 -12.64 16.24 -15.00
N VAL A 422 -11.57 16.29 -14.26
CA VAL A 422 -10.33 16.96 -14.66
C VAL A 422 -9.29 15.89 -14.99
N LEU A 423 -8.76 15.93 -16.20
CA LEU A 423 -7.71 15.06 -16.71
C LEU A 423 -6.43 15.86 -16.84
N SER A 424 -5.36 15.47 -16.18
CA SER A 424 -4.11 16.25 -16.19
C SER A 424 -2.89 15.41 -16.54
N SER A 425 -2.00 16.00 -17.33
CA SER A 425 -0.74 15.41 -17.72
C SER A 425 0.40 16.41 -17.53
N PRO A 426 1.41 16.11 -16.70
CA PRO A 426 2.62 16.90 -16.62
C PRO A 426 3.54 16.59 -17.79
N ILE A 427 4.34 17.58 -18.23
CA ILE A 427 5.36 17.42 -19.26
C ILE A 427 6.59 16.70 -18.67
N LEU A 428 6.95 17.04 -17.42
CA LEU A 428 8.07 16.43 -16.69
C LEU A 428 7.57 15.62 -15.50
N VAL A 429 8.04 14.39 -15.38
CA VAL A 429 7.82 13.54 -14.21
C VAL A 429 9.18 13.10 -13.66
N ASN A 430 9.48 13.49 -12.42
CA ASN A 430 10.80 13.27 -11.81
C ASN A 430 11.95 13.78 -12.68
N GLU A 431 11.77 14.99 -13.26
CA GLU A 431 12.74 15.66 -14.15
C GLU A 431 12.99 14.96 -15.49
N VAL A 432 12.16 13.98 -15.85
CA VAL A 432 12.22 13.27 -17.14
C VAL A 432 11.01 13.65 -17.99
N ASP A 433 11.26 13.95 -19.28
CA ASP A 433 10.21 14.23 -20.27
C ASP A 433 9.29 13.01 -20.41
N ASP A 434 7.99 13.23 -20.27
CA ASP A 434 6.97 12.21 -20.51
C ASP A 434 5.80 12.82 -21.31
N LYS A 435 5.37 12.12 -22.34
CA LYS A 435 4.31 12.60 -23.22
C LYS A 435 2.94 12.37 -22.61
N MET A 436 1.99 13.20 -23.00
CA MET A 436 0.59 12.99 -22.67
C MET A 436 0.11 11.61 -23.17
N SER A 437 -0.72 10.96 -22.38
CA SER A 437 -1.29 9.67 -22.75
C SER A 437 -2.06 9.74 -24.08
N PRO A 438 -1.92 8.73 -24.96
CA PRO A 438 -2.72 8.64 -26.19
C PRO A 438 -4.24 8.61 -25.98
N TYR A 439 -4.70 8.26 -24.78
CA TYR A 439 -6.12 8.27 -24.43
C TYR A 439 -6.69 9.67 -24.20
N LEU A 440 -5.84 10.69 -24.08
CA LEU A 440 -6.23 12.10 -23.93
C LEU A 440 -6.13 12.89 -25.26
N LEU A 441 -5.56 12.29 -26.30
CA LEU A 441 -5.42 12.85 -27.63
C LEU A 441 -6.55 12.37 -28.55
#